data_e2f672133525f0d413635fb2871b8d3e
#
_entry.id   e2f672133525f0d413635fb2871b8d3e
#
_cell.length_a   1.000
_cell.length_b   1.000
_cell.length_c   1.000
_cell.angle_alpha   90.00
_cell.angle_beta   90.00
_cell.angle_gamma   90.00
#
_symmetry.space_group_name_H-M   'P 1'
#
loop_
_entity.id
_entity.type
_entity.pdbx_description
1 polymer ?
#
loop_
_entity_poly.entity_id
_entity_poly.type
_entity_poly.pdbx_seq_one_letter_code
_entity_poly.pdbx_strand_id
1 'polypeptide(L)'
;MRAAKLARFAAVGAACGLVLVSALAATNTVSASRAERDVTAITVDQKKPQPACNGITVTAIVTGGANGGNADELVLGLTTADANLRGQNGNDCILGGGGNDTLRGDNGIDVCIGGPGTDTFHATCETQIQ
;
A
#
# COMPACT_ATOMS: atom_id res chain seq x y z
N MET A 1 28.65 37.50 47.97
CA MET A 1 28.78 36.07 47.56
C MET A 1 27.48 35.32 47.42
N ARG A 2 26.29 35.89 47.56
CA ARG A 2 25.00 35.17 47.41
C ARG A 2 24.35 35.27 46.02
N ALA A 3 24.69 36.28 45.24
CA ALA A 3 24.09 36.48 43.93
C ALA A 3 24.60 35.54 42.83
N ALA A 4 25.86 35.10 42.96
CA ALA A 4 26.44 34.21 41.93
C ALA A 4 25.90 32.73 41.97
N LYS A 5 25.35 32.33 43.14
CA LYS A 5 24.76 30.96 43.22
C LYS A 5 23.35 30.83 42.67
N LEU A 6 22.55 31.91 42.68
CA LEU A 6 21.21 31.90 42.08
C LEU A 6 21.24 31.87 40.56
N ALA A 7 22.20 32.57 39.96
CA ALA A 7 22.33 32.60 38.50
C ALA A 7 22.70 31.22 37.90
N ARG A 8 23.43 30.38 38.68
CA ARG A 8 23.80 29.02 38.19
C ARG A 8 22.64 28.03 38.24
N PHE A 9 21.71 28.19 39.18
CA PHE A 9 20.53 27.30 39.23
C PHE A 9 19.51 27.65 38.15
N ALA A 10 19.35 28.91 37.80
CA ALA A 10 18.46 29.31 36.69
C ALA A 10 18.94 28.81 35.33
N ALA A 11 20.26 28.83 35.10
CA ALA A 11 20.83 28.33 33.85
C ALA A 11 20.69 26.80 33.69
N VAL A 12 20.80 26.05 34.78
CA VAL A 12 20.64 24.58 34.75
C VAL A 12 19.17 24.19 34.54
N GLY A 13 18.24 24.92 35.14
CA GLY A 13 16.81 24.68 34.95
C GLY A 13 16.34 24.98 33.51
N ALA A 14 16.86 26.05 32.91
CA ALA A 14 16.53 26.41 31.54
C ALA A 14 17.12 25.39 30.51
N ALA A 15 18.35 24.92 30.77
CA ALA A 15 18.96 23.92 29.91
C ALA A 15 18.23 22.55 29.98
N CYS A 16 17.77 22.17 31.19
CA CYS A 16 17.03 20.92 31.37
C CYS A 16 15.63 20.98 30.72
N GLY A 17 14.96 22.14 30.76
CA GLY A 17 13.67 22.35 30.07
C GLY A 17 13.78 22.30 28.57
N LEU A 18 14.85 22.88 27.99
CA LEU A 18 15.07 22.86 26.55
C LEU A 18 15.39 21.44 26.02
N VAL A 19 16.16 20.68 26.80
CA VAL A 19 16.50 19.30 26.41
C VAL A 19 15.28 18.39 26.44
N LEU A 20 14.38 18.58 27.41
CA LEU A 20 13.13 17.78 27.48
C LEU A 20 12.16 18.14 26.36
N VAL A 21 12.04 19.39 25.97
CA VAL A 21 11.17 19.82 24.87
C VAL A 21 11.72 19.34 23.52
N SER A 22 13.03 19.41 23.33
CA SER A 22 13.65 18.92 22.09
C SER A 22 13.62 17.38 22.01
N ALA A 23 13.72 16.66 23.13
CA ALA A 23 13.59 15.21 23.14
C ALA A 23 12.16 14.73 22.83
N LEU A 24 11.15 15.45 23.32
CA LEU A 24 9.74 15.16 23.01
C LEU A 24 9.36 15.55 21.58
N ALA A 25 9.97 16.59 21.02
CA ALA A 25 9.78 16.97 19.63
C ALA A 25 10.52 16.01 18.65
N ALA A 26 11.64 15.45 19.08
CA ALA A 26 12.43 14.54 18.25
C ALA A 26 11.80 13.15 18.06
N THR A 27 10.86 12.76 18.93
CA THR A 27 10.22 11.44 18.81
C THR A 27 9.13 11.34 17.74
N ASN A 28 8.67 12.49 17.20
CA ASN A 28 7.59 12.51 16.21
C ASN A 28 7.89 13.31 14.93
N THR A 29 9.07 13.87 14.77
CA THR A 29 9.45 14.57 13.54
C THR A 29 10.46 13.74 12.77
N VAL A 30 10.03 13.14 11.68
CA VAL A 30 10.93 12.67 10.64
C VAL A 30 11.67 13.90 10.10
N SER A 31 13.00 13.93 10.20
CA SER A 31 13.77 15.05 9.65
C SER A 31 13.46 15.20 8.16
N ALA A 32 13.27 16.42 7.68
CA ALA A 32 13.00 16.71 6.27
C ALA A 32 14.01 16.04 5.31
N SER A 33 15.26 15.93 5.72
CA SER A 33 16.31 15.23 4.97
C SER A 33 16.09 13.71 4.86
N ARG A 34 15.33 13.09 5.75
CA ARG A 34 14.93 11.68 5.64
C ARG A 34 13.65 11.52 4.82
N ALA A 35 12.70 12.43 4.97
CA ALA A 35 11.49 12.44 4.16
C ALA A 35 11.81 12.64 2.67
N GLU A 36 12.79 13.49 2.35
CA GLU A 36 13.18 13.75 0.95
C GLU A 36 13.93 12.58 0.27
N ARG A 37 14.57 11.69 1.04
CA ARG A 37 15.29 10.53 0.47
C ARG A 37 14.42 9.30 0.26
N ASP A 38 13.29 9.20 0.95
CA ASP A 38 12.39 8.05 0.87
C ASP A 38 11.14 8.31 0.02
N VAL A 39 11.02 9.49 -0.60
CA VAL A 39 9.96 9.75 -1.57
C VAL A 39 10.38 9.22 -2.95
N THR A 40 10.73 7.98 -3.03
CA THR A 40 10.59 7.26 -4.29
C THR A 40 9.09 7.10 -4.48
N ALA A 41 8.51 7.83 -5.42
CA ALA A 41 7.10 7.67 -5.75
C ALA A 41 6.88 6.19 -6.09
N ILE A 42 6.15 5.48 -5.22
CA ILE A 42 5.80 4.09 -5.48
C ILE A 42 4.92 4.10 -6.72
N THR A 43 5.39 3.52 -7.80
CA THR A 43 4.61 3.38 -9.03
C THR A 43 3.46 2.41 -8.79
N VAL A 44 2.41 2.53 -9.61
CA VAL A 44 1.28 1.59 -9.58
C VAL A 44 1.76 0.15 -9.73
N ASP A 45 2.72 -0.08 -10.63
CA ASP A 45 3.29 -1.40 -10.89
C ASP A 45 4.00 -2.02 -9.67
N GLN A 46 4.57 -1.23 -8.78
CA GLN A 46 5.19 -1.72 -7.54
C GLN A 46 4.17 -2.18 -6.48
N LYS A 47 2.89 -1.89 -6.65
CA LYS A 47 1.82 -2.28 -5.72
C LYS A 47 1.23 -3.66 -6.02
N LYS A 48 1.51 -4.24 -7.17
CA LYS A 48 1.00 -5.56 -7.55
C LYS A 48 1.60 -6.68 -6.69
N PRO A 49 0.88 -7.79 -6.45
CA PRO A 49 1.40 -8.95 -5.72
C PRO A 49 2.61 -9.59 -6.39
N GLN A 50 3.66 -9.76 -5.61
CA GLN A 50 4.88 -10.41 -6.06
C GLN A 50 5.02 -11.80 -5.43
N PRO A 51 5.48 -12.85 -6.13
CA PRO A 51 5.85 -12.86 -7.57
C PRO A 51 4.68 -13.11 -8.53
N ALA A 52 3.44 -13.27 -8.03
CA ALA A 52 2.30 -13.75 -8.80
C ALA A 52 2.05 -12.95 -10.10
N CYS A 53 2.06 -11.62 -10.02
CA CYS A 53 1.81 -10.74 -11.15
C CYS A 53 3.09 -10.16 -11.80
N ASN A 54 4.24 -10.82 -11.65
CA ASN A 54 5.51 -10.30 -12.17
C ASN A 54 5.56 -10.13 -13.70
N GLY A 55 4.81 -10.92 -14.45
CA GLY A 55 4.77 -10.86 -15.91
C GLY A 55 3.91 -9.70 -16.47
N ILE A 56 3.16 -9.01 -15.61
CA ILE A 56 2.22 -7.95 -16.00
C ILE A 56 2.77 -6.60 -15.57
N THR A 57 2.77 -5.60 -16.45
CA THR A 57 3.11 -4.21 -16.11
C THR A 57 1.83 -3.42 -15.92
N VAL A 58 1.37 -3.25 -14.68
CA VAL A 58 0.13 -2.53 -14.41
C VAL A 58 0.32 -1.01 -14.47
N THR A 59 -0.63 -0.33 -15.08
CA THR A 59 -0.63 1.12 -15.31
C THR A 59 -1.68 1.85 -14.48
N ALA A 60 -2.70 1.14 -13.99
CA ALA A 60 -3.78 1.69 -13.18
C ALA A 60 -4.16 0.75 -12.03
N ILE A 61 -4.85 1.28 -11.03
CA ILE A 61 -5.43 0.51 -9.92
C ILE A 61 -6.94 0.76 -9.89
N VAL A 62 -7.68 -0.33 -9.82
CA VAL A 62 -9.14 -0.34 -9.60
C VAL A 62 -9.41 -0.95 -8.24
N THR A 63 -10.26 -0.32 -7.44
CA THR A 63 -10.52 -0.72 -6.05
C THR A 63 -12.02 -0.83 -5.76
N GLY A 64 -12.35 -1.45 -4.63
CA GLY A 64 -13.73 -1.48 -4.12
C GLY A 64 -14.63 -2.47 -4.85
N GLY A 65 -14.08 -3.56 -5.40
CA GLY A 65 -14.85 -4.57 -6.12
C GLY A 65 -15.38 -4.09 -7.48
N ALA A 66 -14.85 -2.97 -8.00
CA ALA A 66 -15.19 -2.50 -9.34
C ALA A 66 -14.41 -3.26 -10.41
N ASN A 67 -14.98 -3.39 -11.58
CA ASN A 67 -14.32 -4.03 -12.73
C ASN A 67 -13.26 -3.12 -13.34
N GLY A 68 -12.24 -3.71 -13.94
CA GLY A 68 -11.22 -3.04 -14.74
C GLY A 68 -11.78 -2.38 -16.02
N GLY A 69 -10.91 -1.94 -16.88
CA GLY A 69 -11.26 -1.18 -18.09
C GLY A 69 -10.54 -1.62 -19.35
N ASN A 70 -9.75 -0.74 -19.95
CA ASN A 70 -9.01 -1.02 -21.19
C ASN A 70 -7.49 -0.92 -21.01
N ALA A 71 -7.00 -0.80 -19.80
CA ALA A 71 -5.58 -0.70 -19.49
C ALA A 71 -5.10 -1.99 -18.82
N ASP A 72 -3.81 -2.12 -18.59
CA ASP A 72 -3.27 -3.18 -17.75
C ASP A 72 -3.43 -2.75 -16.29
N GLU A 73 -4.38 -3.37 -15.58
CA GLU A 73 -4.79 -2.93 -14.24
C GLU A 73 -4.40 -3.89 -13.12
N LEU A 74 -4.25 -3.30 -11.94
CA LEU A 74 -4.36 -4.02 -10.68
C LEU A 74 -5.79 -3.85 -10.16
N VAL A 75 -6.60 -4.89 -10.26
CA VAL A 75 -8.00 -4.91 -9.82
C VAL A 75 -8.08 -5.51 -8.42
N LEU A 76 -8.61 -4.75 -7.47
CA LEU A 76 -8.74 -5.15 -6.07
C LEU A 76 -10.20 -5.35 -5.68
N GLY A 77 -10.54 -6.58 -5.33
CA GLY A 77 -11.82 -6.96 -4.77
C GLY A 77 -12.01 -6.48 -3.32
N LEU A 78 -13.09 -6.93 -2.72
CA LEU A 78 -13.48 -6.61 -1.35
C LEU A 78 -12.97 -7.65 -0.34
N THR A 79 -13.30 -7.44 0.92
CA THR A 79 -13.11 -8.46 1.98
C THR A 79 -14.32 -9.37 2.15
N THR A 80 -15.32 -9.22 1.29
CA THR A 80 -16.54 -10.00 1.20
C THR A 80 -16.69 -10.53 -0.23
N ALA A 81 -17.48 -11.58 -0.42
CA ALA A 81 -17.64 -12.21 -1.73
C ALA A 81 -17.98 -11.22 -2.86
N ASP A 82 -17.18 -11.25 -3.91
CA ASP A 82 -17.36 -10.51 -5.16
C ASP A 82 -17.93 -11.42 -6.26
N ALA A 83 -19.16 -11.19 -6.64
CA ALA A 83 -19.89 -12.09 -7.53
C ALA A 83 -19.39 -12.09 -8.99
N ASN A 84 -18.66 -11.07 -9.43
CA ASN A 84 -18.18 -10.95 -10.81
C ASN A 84 -17.10 -9.87 -10.95
N LEU A 85 -15.91 -10.15 -10.43
CA LEU A 85 -14.77 -9.25 -10.55
C LEU A 85 -14.03 -9.50 -11.86
N ARG A 86 -13.87 -8.48 -12.69
CA ARG A 86 -13.37 -8.61 -14.07
C ARG A 86 -12.22 -7.67 -14.36
N GLY A 87 -11.24 -8.15 -15.15
CA GLY A 87 -10.19 -7.32 -15.76
C GLY A 87 -10.68 -6.52 -16.95
N GLN A 88 -11.39 -7.13 -17.84
CA GLN A 88 -11.93 -6.65 -19.13
C GLN A 88 -10.89 -6.69 -20.26
N ASN A 89 -10.28 -5.57 -20.64
CA ASN A 89 -9.26 -5.53 -21.69
C ASN A 89 -7.93 -5.09 -21.09
N GLY A 90 -6.87 -5.74 -21.47
CA GLY A 90 -5.53 -5.50 -20.95
C GLY A 90 -4.97 -6.75 -20.31
N ASN A 91 -3.73 -6.67 -19.85
CA ASN A 91 -3.14 -7.76 -19.06
C ASN A 91 -3.30 -7.41 -17.59
N ASP A 92 -4.20 -8.08 -16.90
CA ASP A 92 -4.67 -7.65 -15.60
C ASP A 92 -4.17 -8.55 -14.46
N CYS A 93 -3.89 -7.93 -13.32
CA CYS A 93 -3.65 -8.61 -12.06
C CYS A 93 -4.88 -8.41 -11.17
N ILE A 94 -5.68 -9.47 -10.96
CA ILE A 94 -6.97 -9.42 -10.29
C ILE A 94 -6.86 -10.14 -8.95
N LEU A 95 -7.17 -9.44 -7.85
CA LEU A 95 -7.24 -9.98 -6.50
C LEU A 95 -8.69 -9.99 -6.02
N GLY A 96 -9.22 -11.18 -5.74
CA GLY A 96 -10.56 -11.35 -5.17
C GLY A 96 -10.67 -10.72 -3.80
N GLY A 97 -9.71 -10.98 -2.94
CA GLY A 97 -9.73 -10.44 -1.58
C GLY A 97 -10.16 -11.47 -0.56
N GLY A 98 -11.26 -11.26 0.13
CA GLY A 98 -11.78 -12.23 1.08
C GLY A 98 -13.22 -12.58 0.78
N GLY A 99 -13.62 -13.82 1.12
CA GLY A 99 -14.93 -14.34 0.78
C GLY A 99 -14.85 -15.30 -0.41
N ASN A 100 -15.99 -15.71 -0.93
CA ASN A 100 -16.04 -16.59 -2.09
C ASN A 100 -16.24 -15.74 -3.35
N ASP A 101 -15.21 -15.61 -4.15
CA ASP A 101 -15.16 -14.69 -5.26
C ASP A 101 -15.35 -15.39 -6.61
N THR A 102 -15.86 -14.66 -7.59
CA THR A 102 -15.88 -15.08 -8.99
C THR A 102 -15.03 -14.13 -9.82
N LEU A 103 -13.91 -14.64 -10.32
CA LEU A 103 -12.86 -13.86 -10.99
C LEU A 103 -12.84 -14.19 -12.48
N ARG A 104 -12.65 -13.16 -13.29
CA ARG A 104 -12.61 -13.26 -14.75
C ARG A 104 -11.61 -12.27 -15.36
N GLY A 105 -10.66 -12.75 -16.15
CA GLY A 105 -9.70 -11.89 -16.86
C GLY A 105 -10.34 -11.14 -18.02
N ASP A 106 -11.01 -11.83 -18.89
CA ASP A 106 -11.60 -11.45 -20.18
C ASP A 106 -10.55 -11.42 -21.30
N ASN A 107 -10.13 -10.27 -21.81
CA ASN A 107 -9.23 -10.15 -22.95
C ASN A 107 -7.83 -9.74 -22.52
N GLY A 108 -6.84 -10.57 -22.74
CA GLY A 108 -5.44 -10.32 -22.41
C GLY A 108 -4.75 -11.54 -21.83
N ILE A 109 -3.67 -11.29 -21.14
CA ILE A 109 -2.96 -12.30 -20.32
C ILE A 109 -3.14 -11.91 -18.87
N ASP A 110 -3.99 -12.63 -18.16
CA ASP A 110 -4.49 -12.25 -16.85
C ASP A 110 -4.04 -13.18 -15.74
N VAL A 111 -3.76 -12.59 -14.60
CA VAL A 111 -3.48 -13.31 -13.35
C VAL A 111 -4.61 -13.07 -12.36
N CYS A 112 -5.31 -14.12 -11.98
CA CYS A 112 -6.38 -14.08 -10.99
C CYS A 112 -5.94 -14.75 -9.69
N ILE A 113 -6.05 -14.04 -8.59
CA ILE A 113 -5.70 -14.48 -7.24
C ILE A 113 -6.97 -14.39 -6.39
N GLY A 114 -7.48 -15.53 -5.93
CA GLY A 114 -8.71 -15.59 -5.15
C GLY A 114 -8.53 -14.97 -3.77
N GLY A 115 -7.64 -15.51 -2.98
CA GLY A 115 -7.43 -15.12 -1.60
C GLY A 115 -8.12 -16.04 -0.60
N PRO A 116 -8.40 -15.59 0.64
CA PRO A 116 -9.10 -16.39 1.63
C PRO A 116 -10.57 -16.62 1.28
N GLY A 117 -10.92 -17.87 1.01
CA GLY A 117 -12.28 -18.28 0.66
C GLY A 117 -12.30 -19.50 -0.26
N THR A 118 -13.42 -19.70 -0.93
CA THR A 118 -13.54 -20.67 -2.02
C THR A 118 -13.91 -19.93 -3.27
N ASP A 119 -12.93 -19.77 -4.16
CA ASP A 119 -13.07 -18.90 -5.30
C ASP A 119 -13.30 -19.65 -6.60
N THR A 120 -13.96 -19.00 -7.54
CA THR A 120 -14.26 -19.51 -8.86
C THR A 120 -13.53 -18.68 -9.90
N PHE A 121 -12.74 -19.34 -10.74
CA PHE A 121 -11.99 -18.71 -11.80
C PHE A 121 -12.59 -19.03 -13.16
N HIS A 122 -12.80 -18.00 -13.97
CA HIS A 122 -13.17 -18.19 -15.38
C HIS A 122 -11.93 -18.62 -16.18
N ALA A 123 -12.16 -19.36 -17.26
CA ALA A 123 -11.10 -19.86 -18.14
C ALA A 123 -10.26 -18.76 -18.86
N THR A 124 -10.68 -17.50 -18.78
CA THR A 124 -9.94 -16.34 -19.26
C THR A 124 -8.94 -15.78 -18.25
N CYS A 125 -8.75 -16.40 -17.11
CA CYS A 125 -7.59 -16.17 -16.25
C CYS A 125 -6.53 -17.21 -16.63
N GLU A 126 -5.45 -16.79 -17.30
CA GLU A 126 -4.37 -17.70 -17.73
C GLU A 126 -3.58 -18.23 -16.56
N THR A 127 -3.48 -17.45 -15.49
CA THR A 127 -2.92 -17.87 -14.21
C THR A 127 -3.98 -17.75 -13.12
N GLN A 128 -4.23 -18.85 -12.41
CA GLN A 128 -5.21 -18.95 -11.34
C GLN A 128 -4.50 -19.37 -10.05
N ILE A 129 -4.69 -18.59 -8.97
CA ILE A 129 -4.09 -18.82 -7.65
C ILE A 129 -5.18 -18.74 -6.60
N GLN A 130 -5.33 -19.85 -5.85
CA GLN A 130 -6.25 -19.94 -4.70
C GLN A 130 -5.55 -19.51 -3.41
#